data_4715279d038e7fb8a9957f7086e8b914
#
_entry.id   4715279d038e7fb8a9957f7086e8b914
#
_cell.length_a   1.000
_cell.length_b   1.000
_cell.length_c   1.000
_cell.angle_alpha   90.00
_cell.angle_beta   90.00
_cell.angle_gamma   90.00
#
_symmetry.space_group_name_H-M   'P 1'
#
loop_
_entity.id
_entity.type
_entity.pdbx_description
1 polymer ?
#
loop_
_entity_poly.entity_id
_entity_poly.type
_entity_poly.pdbx_seq_one_letter_code
_entity_poly.pdbx_strand_id
1 'polypeptide(L)'
;MDFIITLGLTFTLILLAFLVFRYVGLPVYRIEAINIKRLLESVMAETASEDDWDVFVGMPIHHNPELDDIRVQCAMLALTDMTVRRGLVIFTDRGRAQIQQQLETINKLILNR
;
A
#
# COMPACT_ATOMS: atom_id res chain seq x y z
N MET A 1 13.23 -2.30 48.61
CA MET A 1 14.07 -1.66 47.57
C MET A 1 14.00 -2.36 46.23
N ASP A 2 14.10 -3.68 46.21
CA ASP A 2 14.09 -4.44 44.95
C ASP A 2 12.78 -4.30 44.17
N PHE A 3 11.66 -4.15 44.88
CA PHE A 3 10.35 -3.97 44.24
C PHE A 3 10.26 -2.67 43.47
N ILE A 4 10.81 -1.57 44.01
CA ILE A 4 10.77 -0.26 43.36
C ILE A 4 11.68 -0.26 42.14
N ILE A 5 12.85 -0.88 42.23
CA ILE A 5 13.80 -1.00 41.13
C ILE A 5 13.20 -1.84 40.01
N THR A 6 12.56 -2.96 40.30
CA THR A 6 11.90 -3.84 39.35
C THR A 6 10.74 -3.10 38.66
N LEU A 7 9.92 -2.39 39.45
CA LEU A 7 8.80 -1.62 38.93
C LEU A 7 9.29 -0.52 37.99
N GLY A 8 10.32 0.22 38.34
CA GLY A 8 10.90 1.26 37.53
C GLY A 8 11.49 0.73 36.24
N LEU A 9 12.21 -0.39 36.32
CA LEU A 9 12.79 -1.05 35.15
C LEU A 9 11.72 -1.52 34.18
N THR A 10 10.66 -2.16 34.69
CA THR A 10 9.54 -2.63 33.88
C THR A 10 8.83 -1.47 33.21
N PHE A 11 8.60 -0.39 33.93
CA PHE A 11 7.96 0.80 33.41
C PHE A 11 8.80 1.44 32.30
N THR A 12 10.12 1.51 32.49
CA THR A 12 11.04 2.02 31.48
C THR A 12 11.03 1.18 30.22
N LEU A 13 11.01 -0.15 30.36
CA LEU A 13 10.94 -1.07 29.23
C LEU A 13 9.63 -0.90 28.45
N ILE A 14 8.50 -0.76 29.14
CA ILE A 14 7.21 -0.54 28.51
C ILE A 14 7.19 0.79 27.76
N LEU A 15 7.76 1.83 28.35
CA LEU A 15 7.85 3.15 27.73
C LEU A 15 8.74 3.12 26.47
N LEU A 16 9.87 2.42 26.54
CA LEU A 16 10.75 2.23 25.40
C LEU A 16 10.06 1.46 24.28
N ALA A 17 9.38 0.39 24.60
CA ALA A 17 8.61 -0.39 23.64
C ALA A 17 7.54 0.48 22.97
N PHE A 18 6.85 1.29 23.75
CA PHE A 18 5.82 2.19 23.23
C PHE A 18 6.41 3.24 22.28
N LEU A 19 7.56 3.80 22.62
CA LEU A 19 8.27 4.75 21.76
C LEU A 19 8.72 4.09 20.46
N VAL A 20 9.26 2.87 20.55
CA VAL A 20 9.67 2.10 19.36
C VAL A 20 8.47 1.82 18.47
N PHE A 21 7.35 1.40 19.02
CA PHE A 21 6.11 1.17 18.26
C PHE A 21 5.62 2.45 17.58
N ARG A 22 5.74 3.58 18.26
CA ARG A 22 5.32 4.86 17.70
C ARG A 22 6.18 5.26 16.50
N TYR A 23 7.49 5.00 16.56
CA TYR A 23 8.39 5.25 15.44
C TYR A 23 8.22 4.24 14.33
N VAL A 24 8.00 2.97 14.65
CA VAL A 24 7.90 1.87 13.69
C VAL A 24 6.48 1.75 13.11
N GLY A 25 5.47 2.33 13.76
CA GLY A 25 4.09 2.31 13.28
C GLY A 25 3.89 3.01 11.93
N LEU A 26 4.76 3.95 11.58
CA LEU A 26 4.71 4.65 10.31
C LEU A 26 5.15 3.80 9.10
N PRO A 27 6.11 2.87 9.22
CA PRO A 27 6.55 2.05 8.07
C PRO A 27 5.46 1.16 7.47
N VAL A 28 4.43 0.79 8.20
CA VAL A 28 3.35 -0.06 7.68
C VAL A 28 2.64 0.63 6.51
N TYR A 29 2.37 1.92 6.61
CA TYR A 29 1.76 2.69 5.54
C TYR A 29 2.68 2.80 4.31
N ARG A 30 3.96 3.00 4.55
CA ARG A 30 4.94 3.06 3.47
C ARG A 30 5.04 1.75 2.72
N ILE A 31 5.02 0.62 3.44
CA ILE A 31 5.09 -0.71 2.83
C ILE A 31 3.88 -0.94 1.93
N GLU A 32 2.68 -0.56 2.36
CA GLU A 32 1.49 -0.70 1.52
C GLU A 32 1.55 0.18 0.29
N ALA A 33 1.91 1.45 0.44
CA ALA A 33 2.05 2.36 -0.69
C ALA A 33 3.09 1.86 -1.69
N ILE A 34 4.23 1.37 -1.20
CA ILE A 34 5.29 0.80 -2.04
C ILE A 34 4.80 -0.46 -2.75
N ASN A 35 4.04 -1.32 -2.08
CA ASN A 35 3.50 -2.53 -2.69
C ASN A 35 2.51 -2.21 -3.79
N ILE A 36 1.64 -1.23 -3.58
CA ILE A 36 0.69 -0.76 -4.61
C ILE A 36 1.47 -0.16 -5.78
N LYS A 37 2.48 0.65 -5.50
CA LYS A 37 3.34 1.23 -6.53
C LYS A 37 3.98 0.14 -7.39
N ARG A 38 4.54 -0.89 -6.77
CA ARG A 38 5.16 -2.02 -7.47
C ARG A 38 4.16 -2.75 -8.35
N LEU A 39 2.95 -2.96 -7.83
CA LEU A 39 1.90 -3.61 -8.59
C LEU A 39 1.54 -2.78 -9.82
N LEU A 40 1.33 -1.49 -9.67
CA LEU A 40 1.01 -0.61 -10.78
C LEU A 40 2.15 -0.51 -11.80
N GLU A 41 3.39 -0.52 -11.34
CA GLU A 41 4.55 -0.59 -12.24
C GLU A 41 4.57 -1.90 -13.03
N SER A 42 4.22 -3.02 -12.38
CA SER A 42 4.08 -4.31 -13.05
C SER A 42 2.97 -4.30 -14.09
N VAL A 43 1.86 -3.63 -13.79
CA VAL A 43 0.76 -3.44 -14.75
C VAL A 43 1.26 -2.67 -15.97
N MET A 44 2.01 -1.60 -15.76
CA MET A 44 2.58 -0.81 -16.88
C MET A 44 3.57 -1.61 -17.71
N ALA A 45 4.32 -2.52 -17.08
CA ALA A 45 5.25 -3.42 -17.75
C ALA A 45 4.59 -4.66 -18.34
N GLU A 46 3.27 -4.82 -18.13
CA GLU A 46 2.48 -5.98 -18.59
C GLU A 46 2.95 -7.29 -17.98
N THR A 47 3.46 -7.24 -16.74
CA THR A 47 3.94 -8.42 -15.99
C THR A 47 3.09 -8.74 -14.76
N ALA A 48 2.06 -7.95 -14.45
CA ALA A 48 1.19 -8.17 -13.30
C ALA A 48 0.23 -9.35 -13.57
N SER A 49 0.14 -10.28 -12.61
CA SER A 49 -0.80 -11.38 -12.71
C SER A 49 -2.22 -10.93 -12.36
N GLU A 50 -3.22 -11.64 -12.93
CA GLU A 50 -4.61 -11.42 -12.59
C GLU A 50 -4.87 -11.63 -11.10
N ASP A 51 -4.25 -12.65 -10.52
CA ASP A 51 -4.42 -12.96 -9.10
C ASP A 51 -3.93 -11.81 -8.20
N ASP A 52 -2.77 -11.24 -8.51
CA ASP A 52 -2.23 -10.11 -7.76
C ASP A 52 -3.14 -8.88 -7.89
N TRP A 53 -3.66 -8.64 -9.08
CA TRP A 53 -4.60 -7.55 -9.31
C TRP A 53 -5.90 -7.74 -8.53
N ASP A 54 -6.47 -8.95 -8.56
CA ASP A 54 -7.70 -9.26 -7.86
C ASP A 54 -7.56 -9.09 -6.33
N VAL A 55 -6.43 -9.49 -5.78
CA VAL A 55 -6.13 -9.30 -4.35
C VAL A 55 -6.08 -7.81 -4.02
N PHE A 56 -5.42 -7.01 -4.85
CA PHE A 56 -5.33 -5.57 -4.63
C PHE A 56 -6.71 -4.89 -4.65
N VAL A 57 -7.51 -5.12 -5.69
CA VAL A 57 -8.79 -4.44 -5.83
C VAL A 57 -9.87 -4.99 -4.89
N GLY A 58 -9.71 -6.22 -4.45
CA GLY A 58 -10.68 -6.88 -3.60
C GLY A 58 -10.51 -6.62 -2.10
N MET A 59 -9.41 -6.04 -1.66
CA MET A 59 -9.12 -5.83 -0.24
C MET A 59 -9.18 -4.34 0.11
N PRO A 60 -10.25 -3.88 0.79
CA PRO A 60 -10.36 -2.48 1.19
C PRO A 60 -9.23 -2.07 2.14
N ILE A 61 -8.74 -0.85 1.96
CA ILE A 61 -7.68 -0.28 2.80
C ILE A 61 -8.33 0.67 3.80
N HIS A 62 -8.66 0.15 4.99
CA HIS A 62 -9.45 0.89 5.97
C HIS A 62 -8.67 1.99 6.69
N HIS A 63 -7.36 1.83 6.84
CA HIS A 63 -6.53 2.72 7.64
C HIS A 63 -5.94 3.89 6.84
N ASN A 64 -6.11 3.91 5.52
CA ASN A 64 -5.60 5.00 4.68
C ASN A 64 -6.58 5.31 3.55
N PRO A 65 -7.44 6.35 3.73
CA PRO A 65 -8.43 6.69 2.72
C PRO A 65 -7.84 7.08 1.37
N GLU A 66 -6.65 7.66 1.35
CA GLU A 66 -6.00 8.07 0.09
C GLU A 66 -5.60 6.86 -0.74
N LEU A 67 -5.04 5.83 -0.10
CA LEU A 67 -4.70 4.58 -0.78
C LEU A 67 -5.95 3.81 -1.19
N ASP A 68 -6.99 3.81 -0.36
CA ASP A 68 -8.25 3.16 -0.71
C ASP A 68 -8.90 3.83 -1.91
N ASP A 69 -8.83 5.14 -2.01
CA ASP A 69 -9.31 5.90 -3.17
C ASP A 69 -8.62 5.44 -4.45
N ILE A 70 -7.30 5.29 -4.40
CA ILE A 70 -6.51 4.80 -5.54
C ILE A 70 -6.98 3.40 -5.91
N ARG A 71 -7.20 2.53 -4.93
CA ARG A 71 -7.70 1.17 -5.16
C ARG A 71 -9.06 1.18 -5.85
N VAL A 72 -9.99 2.01 -5.38
CA VAL A 72 -11.34 2.11 -5.96
C VAL A 72 -11.27 2.60 -7.40
N GLN A 73 -10.46 3.61 -7.69
CA GLN A 73 -10.30 4.12 -9.04
C GLN A 73 -9.70 3.08 -9.98
N CYS A 74 -8.72 2.32 -9.49
CA CYS A 74 -8.15 1.21 -10.26
C CYS A 74 -9.17 0.11 -10.54
N ALA A 75 -10.01 -0.22 -9.55
CA ALA A 75 -11.07 -1.22 -9.72
C ALA A 75 -12.09 -0.77 -10.76
N MET A 76 -12.49 0.50 -10.75
CA MET A 76 -13.41 1.05 -11.73
C MET A 76 -12.81 1.05 -13.14
N LEU A 77 -11.54 1.40 -13.24
CA LEU A 77 -10.82 1.38 -14.51
C LEU A 77 -10.76 -0.02 -15.10
N ALA A 78 -10.60 -1.03 -14.26
CA ALA A 78 -10.55 -2.41 -14.69
C ALA A 78 -11.85 -2.90 -15.33
N LEU A 79 -12.98 -2.30 -14.97
CA LEU A 79 -14.27 -2.69 -15.53
C LEU A 79 -14.41 -2.31 -17.01
N THR A 80 -13.70 -1.30 -17.47
CA THR A 80 -13.85 -0.75 -18.82
C THR A 80 -12.61 -0.93 -19.70
N ASP A 81 -11.43 -0.87 -19.13
CA ASP A 81 -10.17 -0.75 -19.88
C ASP A 81 -9.21 -1.92 -19.66
N MET A 82 -9.57 -2.92 -18.86
CA MET A 82 -8.69 -4.05 -18.55
C MET A 82 -9.07 -5.29 -19.36
N THR A 83 -8.03 -5.97 -19.86
CA THR A 83 -8.14 -7.28 -20.49
C THR A 83 -7.14 -8.22 -19.85
N VAL A 84 -7.45 -9.51 -19.79
CA VAL A 84 -6.53 -10.51 -19.27
C VAL A 84 -6.05 -11.39 -20.43
N ARG A 85 -4.74 -11.46 -20.60
CA ARG A 85 -4.10 -12.34 -21.59
C ARG A 85 -3.07 -13.23 -20.90
N ARG A 86 -3.23 -14.54 -21.03
CA ARG A 86 -2.30 -15.53 -20.46
C ARG A 86 -2.08 -15.34 -18.95
N GLY A 87 -3.15 -14.95 -18.24
CA GLY A 87 -3.09 -14.68 -16.81
C GLY A 87 -2.45 -13.35 -16.43
N LEU A 88 -2.11 -12.51 -17.40
CA LEU A 88 -1.54 -11.20 -17.17
C LEU A 88 -2.56 -10.10 -17.41
N VAL A 89 -2.50 -9.06 -16.58
CA VAL A 89 -3.38 -7.91 -16.68
C VAL A 89 -2.85 -6.93 -17.73
N ILE A 90 -3.68 -6.60 -18.72
CA ILE A 90 -3.31 -5.66 -19.79
C ILE A 90 -4.38 -4.59 -19.88
N PHE A 91 -3.95 -3.32 -19.88
CA PHE A 91 -4.85 -2.17 -20.02
C PHE A 91 -4.76 -1.59 -21.42
N THR A 92 -5.85 -0.95 -21.85
CA THR A 92 -5.86 -0.15 -23.06
C THR A 92 -4.93 1.06 -22.91
N ASP A 93 -4.59 1.74 -24.00
CA ASP A 93 -3.75 2.96 -23.95
C ASP A 93 -4.34 4.01 -23.01
N ARG A 94 -5.65 4.18 -23.03
CA ARG A 94 -6.37 5.08 -22.12
C ARG A 94 -6.23 4.62 -20.68
N GLY A 95 -6.41 3.30 -20.42
CA GLY A 95 -6.25 2.72 -19.10
C GLY A 95 -4.84 2.89 -18.57
N ARG A 96 -3.84 2.68 -19.42
CA ARG A 96 -2.43 2.86 -19.05
C ARG A 96 -2.13 4.31 -18.63
N ALA A 97 -2.72 5.29 -19.33
CA ALA A 97 -2.56 6.69 -18.95
C ALA A 97 -3.14 6.98 -17.57
N GLN A 98 -4.28 6.37 -17.23
CA GLN A 98 -4.89 6.51 -15.91
C GLN A 98 -4.06 5.82 -14.82
N ILE A 99 -3.52 4.64 -15.11
CA ILE A 99 -2.61 3.94 -14.18
C ILE A 99 -1.37 4.79 -13.92
N GLN A 100 -0.82 5.42 -14.94
CA GLN A 100 0.32 6.33 -14.80
C GLN A 100 0.01 7.49 -13.85
N GLN A 101 -1.18 8.07 -13.95
CA GLN A 101 -1.63 9.12 -13.04
C GLN A 101 -1.70 8.61 -11.59
N GLN A 102 -2.20 7.39 -11.37
CA GLN A 102 -2.24 6.79 -10.06
C GLN A 102 -0.84 6.55 -9.50
N LEU A 103 0.10 6.13 -10.35
CA LEU A 103 1.50 5.98 -9.96
C LEU A 103 2.11 7.30 -9.50
N GLU A 104 1.85 8.38 -10.21
CA GLU A 104 2.32 9.71 -9.83
C GLU A 104 1.74 10.13 -8.48
N THR A 105 0.46 9.87 -8.25
CA THR A 105 -0.20 10.17 -6.98
C THR A 105 0.44 9.40 -5.84
N ILE A 106 0.69 8.11 -6.02
CA ILE A 106 1.35 7.27 -5.00
C ILE A 106 2.77 7.75 -4.71
N ASN A 107 3.53 8.12 -5.75
CA ASN A 107 4.87 8.66 -5.58
C ASN A 107 4.86 9.93 -4.73
N LYS A 108 3.90 10.81 -4.94
CA LYS A 108 3.75 12.02 -4.13
C LYS A 108 3.43 11.67 -2.67
N LEU A 109 2.57 10.69 -2.43
CA LEU A 109 2.22 10.25 -1.09
C LEU A 109 3.44 9.66 -0.36
N ILE A 110 4.26 8.91 -1.06
CA ILE A 110 5.48 8.33 -0.49
C ILE A 110 6.51 9.40 -0.16
N LEU A 111 6.69 10.37 -1.06
CA LEU A 111 7.69 11.44 -0.90
C LEU A 111 7.30 12.44 0.19
N ASN A 112 6.00 12.69 0.39
CA ASN A 112 5.52 13.66 1.38
C ASN A 112 5.46 13.11 2.81
N ARG A 113 5.86 11.88 3.01
CA ARG A 113 5.94 11.22 4.32
C ARG A 113 7.34 10.72 4.59
#